data_f74de48bba392ff3c2676e37bce04db6
#
_entry.id   f74de48bba392ff3c2676e37bce04db6
#
_cell.length_a   1.000
_cell.length_b   1.000
_cell.length_c   1.000
_cell.angle_alpha   90.00
_cell.angle_beta   90.00
_cell.angle_gamma   90.00
#
_symmetry.space_group_name_H-M   'P 1'
#
loop_
_entity.id
_entity.type
_entity.pdbx_description
1 polymer ?
#
loop_
_entity_poly.entity_id
_entity_poly.type
_entity_poly.pdbx_seq_one_letter_code
_entity_poly.pdbx_strand_id
1 'polypeptide(L)'
;MEAIGSGIWQERGSSPSPHLIILGGVHGDEKTGIEVVKNLHALFHGGEERLSRGTLTLVLGNEEAIRMNQRGTSPEHNLNRLFTEHHLSGPVLDFYESRRAHELAPLLETADISVDIHSTSVPSRPFLPC
;
A
#
# COMPACT_ATOMS: atom_id res chain seq x y z
N MET A 1 12.20 11.56 2.82
CA MET A 1 10.91 11.01 2.37
C MET A 1 9.79 11.74 3.07
N GLU A 2 8.81 12.18 2.33
CA GLU A 2 7.73 13.05 2.81
C GLU A 2 6.44 12.25 3.05
N ALA A 3 5.77 12.50 4.19
CA ALA A 3 4.43 11.95 4.43
C ALA A 3 3.41 12.75 3.60
N ILE A 4 2.67 12.07 2.73
CA ILE A 4 1.66 12.70 1.87
C ILE A 4 0.23 12.27 2.23
N GLY A 5 0.09 11.38 3.19
CA GLY A 5 -1.18 10.90 3.73
C GLY A 5 -0.92 9.94 4.87
N SER A 6 -1.98 9.44 5.50
CA SER A 6 -1.84 8.47 6.59
C SER A 6 -1.27 7.16 6.05
N GLY A 7 -0.11 6.75 6.57
CA GLY A 7 0.60 5.55 6.09
C GLY A 7 1.04 5.63 4.64
N ILE A 8 1.23 6.84 4.11
CA ILE A 8 1.65 7.07 2.73
C ILE A 8 2.83 8.04 2.72
N TRP A 9 3.96 7.59 2.18
CA TRP A 9 5.18 8.39 2.08
C TRP A 9 5.70 8.41 0.67
N GLN A 10 6.35 9.50 0.30
CA GLN A 10 6.85 9.68 -1.06
C GLN A 10 8.26 10.25 -1.06
N GLU A 11 9.12 9.69 -1.90
CA GLU A 11 10.43 10.21 -2.23
C GLU A 11 10.46 10.57 -3.71
N ARG A 12 11.09 11.70 -4.05
CA ARG A 12 11.21 12.15 -5.43
C ARG A 12 12.68 12.38 -5.78
N GLY A 13 13.08 11.90 -6.96
CA GLY A 13 14.37 12.20 -7.55
C GLY A 13 14.32 13.48 -8.39
N SER A 14 15.29 13.63 -9.27
CA SER A 14 15.44 14.82 -10.12
C SER A 14 14.31 15.00 -11.16
N SER A 15 13.59 13.93 -11.48
CA SER A 15 12.42 13.95 -12.36
C SER A 15 11.33 13.04 -11.78
N PRO A 16 10.03 13.31 -12.03
CA PRO A 16 8.95 12.56 -11.40
C PRO A 16 8.75 11.15 -11.94
N SER A 17 9.22 10.87 -13.15
CA SER A 17 8.98 9.57 -13.81
C SER A 17 10.24 8.71 -13.88
N PRO A 18 10.14 7.38 -13.82
CA PRO A 18 8.91 6.61 -13.59
C PRO A 18 8.42 6.67 -12.12
N HIS A 19 7.15 6.33 -11.90
CA HIS A 19 6.55 6.29 -10.57
C HIS A 19 6.27 4.84 -10.15
N LEU A 20 6.91 4.41 -9.07
CA LEU A 20 6.73 3.10 -8.45
C LEU A 20 5.97 3.27 -7.13
N ILE A 21 4.92 2.47 -6.94
CA ILE A 21 4.22 2.37 -5.66
C ILE A 21 4.43 0.97 -5.09
N ILE A 22 4.83 0.89 -3.83
CA ILE A 22 4.96 -0.36 -3.09
C ILE A 22 3.97 -0.34 -1.92
N LEU A 23 3.09 -1.34 -1.88
CA LEU A 23 2.11 -1.51 -0.82
C LEU A 23 2.47 -2.73 0.04
N GLY A 24 2.28 -2.58 1.34
CA GLY A 24 2.28 -3.67 2.30
C GLY A 24 1.12 -3.49 3.26
N GLY A 25 0.66 -4.59 3.87
CA GLY A 25 -0.40 -4.50 4.86
C GLY A 25 -1.79 -4.20 4.31
N VAL A 26 -2.06 -4.53 3.05
CA VAL A 26 -3.43 -4.53 2.52
C VAL A 26 -4.28 -5.53 3.34
N HIS A 27 -3.68 -6.64 3.73
CA HIS A 27 -4.16 -7.47 4.83
C HIS A 27 -3.29 -7.21 6.06
N GLY A 28 -3.90 -6.82 7.17
CA GLY A 28 -3.17 -6.35 8.34
C GLY A 28 -2.38 -7.41 9.12
N ASP A 29 -2.65 -8.68 8.88
CA ASP A 29 -1.95 -9.81 9.51
C ASP A 29 -0.81 -10.38 8.63
N GLU A 30 -0.61 -9.85 7.45
CA GLU A 30 0.45 -10.27 6.52
C GLU A 30 1.69 -9.38 6.69
N LYS A 31 2.60 -9.82 7.55
CA LYS A 31 3.69 -8.96 8.07
C LYS A 31 4.81 -8.68 7.08
N THR A 32 5.03 -9.54 6.10
CA THR A 32 6.15 -9.38 5.16
C THR A 32 6.12 -8.02 4.44
N GLY A 33 4.99 -7.68 3.83
CA GLY A 33 4.85 -6.39 3.13
C GLY A 33 4.93 -5.19 4.06
N ILE A 34 4.39 -5.32 5.28
CA ILE A 34 4.46 -4.27 6.30
C ILE A 34 5.92 -3.97 6.63
N GLU A 35 6.73 -5.00 6.89
CA GLU A 35 8.14 -4.84 7.22
C GLU A 35 8.96 -4.29 6.04
N VAL A 36 8.66 -4.72 4.81
CA VAL A 36 9.31 -4.14 3.62
C VAL A 36 9.04 -2.64 3.53
N VAL A 37 7.80 -2.21 3.66
CA VAL A 37 7.43 -0.80 3.60
C VAL A 37 8.11 -0.01 4.72
N LYS A 38 8.08 -0.51 5.95
CA LYS A 38 8.72 0.14 7.10
C LYS A 38 10.24 0.27 6.93
N ASN A 39 10.90 -0.78 6.47
CA ASN A 39 12.35 -0.76 6.27
C ASN A 39 12.75 0.19 5.15
N LEU A 40 12.04 0.19 4.03
CA LEU A 40 12.29 1.14 2.95
C LEU A 40 12.05 2.58 3.42
N HIS A 41 10.96 2.81 4.14
CA HIS A 41 10.71 4.14 4.72
C HIS A 41 11.87 4.60 5.61
N ALA A 42 12.38 3.73 6.48
CA ALA A 42 13.49 4.07 7.36
C ALA A 42 14.75 4.46 6.57
N LEU A 43 15.10 3.70 5.53
CA LEU A 43 16.26 3.98 4.69
C LEU A 43 16.20 5.34 4.00
N PHE A 44 15.06 5.65 3.39
CA PHE A 44 14.87 6.92 2.67
C PHE A 44 14.67 8.10 3.61
N HIS A 45 13.92 7.92 4.69
CA HIS A 45 13.67 8.99 5.67
C HIS A 45 14.95 9.34 6.43
N GLY A 46 15.78 8.35 6.74
CA GLY A 46 17.07 8.55 7.39
C GLY A 46 18.16 9.12 6.49
N GLY A 47 17.92 9.21 5.18
CA GLY A 47 18.89 9.72 4.23
C GLY A 47 19.98 8.74 3.83
N GLU A 48 19.87 7.46 4.22
CA GLU A 48 20.80 6.42 3.80
C GLU A 48 20.66 6.08 2.33
N GLU A 49 19.45 6.25 1.79
CA GLU A 49 19.13 6.04 0.39
C GLU A 49 18.45 7.26 -0.20
N ARG A 50 18.65 7.47 -1.50
CA ARG A 50 18.03 8.55 -2.27
C ARG A 50 17.73 8.09 -3.68
N LEU A 51 16.66 8.63 -4.27
CA LEU A 51 16.38 8.43 -5.69
C LEU A 51 17.16 9.44 -6.53
N SER A 52 17.87 8.96 -7.55
CA SER A 52 18.46 9.84 -8.56
C SER A 52 17.38 10.43 -9.48
N ARG A 53 16.36 9.63 -9.81
CA ARG A 53 15.20 10.04 -10.61
C ARG A 53 13.98 9.19 -10.26
N GLY A 54 12.83 9.61 -10.74
CA GLY A 54 11.57 8.89 -10.52
C GLY A 54 10.91 9.29 -9.20
N THR A 55 9.82 8.63 -8.91
CA THR A 55 9.06 8.78 -7.67
C THR A 55 8.84 7.41 -7.05
N LEU A 56 9.13 7.28 -5.77
CA LEU A 56 8.79 6.10 -4.97
C LEU A 56 7.73 6.49 -3.96
N THR A 57 6.61 5.80 -3.97
CA THR A 57 5.56 5.93 -2.95
C THR A 57 5.44 4.64 -2.18
N LEU A 58 5.48 4.73 -0.86
CA LEU A 58 5.33 3.61 0.06
C LEU A 58 3.98 3.72 0.75
N VAL A 59 3.25 2.63 0.82
CA VAL A 59 1.88 2.60 1.37
C VAL A 59 1.72 1.45 2.36
N LEU A 60 1.28 1.78 3.57
CA LEU A 60 0.66 0.80 4.47
C LEU A 60 -0.84 0.77 4.12
N GLY A 61 -1.30 -0.31 3.51
CA GLY A 61 -2.63 -0.37 2.90
C GLY A 61 -3.76 -0.18 3.90
N ASN A 62 -3.92 -1.13 4.82
CA ASN A 62 -5.00 -1.14 5.81
C ASN A 62 -4.43 -0.91 7.22
N GLU A 63 -4.24 0.35 7.60
CA GLU A 63 -3.63 0.69 8.87
C GLU A 63 -4.45 0.22 10.08
N GLU A 64 -5.78 0.25 9.99
CA GLU A 64 -6.64 -0.22 11.07
C GLU A 64 -6.49 -1.73 11.28
N ALA A 65 -6.49 -2.51 10.19
CA ALA A 65 -6.30 -3.95 10.26
C ALA A 65 -4.90 -4.32 10.75
N ILE A 66 -3.87 -3.55 10.36
CA ILE A 66 -2.50 -3.71 10.86
C ILE A 66 -2.48 -3.53 12.38
N ARG A 67 -3.13 -2.49 12.88
CA ARG A 67 -3.21 -2.20 14.31
C ARG A 67 -3.91 -3.31 15.08
N MET A 68 -4.94 -3.91 14.48
CA MET A 68 -5.70 -5.02 15.04
C MET A 68 -5.02 -6.39 14.84
N ASN A 69 -3.98 -6.47 14.03
CA ASN A 69 -3.32 -7.71 13.60
C ASN A 69 -4.35 -8.70 13.00
N GLN A 70 -5.18 -8.19 12.12
CA GLN A 70 -6.24 -8.94 11.44
C GLN A 70 -6.19 -8.72 9.93
N ARG A 71 -6.83 -9.60 9.17
CA ARG A 71 -6.91 -9.50 7.71
C ARG A 71 -7.62 -8.22 7.26
N GLY A 72 -8.72 -7.86 7.92
CA GLY A 72 -9.49 -6.64 7.72
C GLY A 72 -10.06 -6.16 9.04
N THR A 73 -10.77 -5.04 9.05
CA THR A 73 -11.40 -4.51 10.27
C THR A 73 -12.60 -5.35 10.71
N SER A 74 -13.14 -6.17 9.81
CA SER A 74 -14.11 -7.21 10.11
C SER A 74 -14.01 -8.33 9.06
N PRO A 75 -14.59 -9.52 9.30
CA PRO A 75 -14.48 -10.66 8.37
C PRO A 75 -14.99 -10.36 6.95
N GLU A 76 -15.99 -9.49 6.81
CA GLU A 76 -16.57 -9.13 5.52
C GLU A 76 -15.90 -7.94 4.84
N HIS A 77 -14.96 -7.25 5.51
CA HIS A 77 -14.29 -6.07 4.98
C HIS A 77 -12.86 -6.42 4.53
N ASN A 78 -12.69 -6.61 3.23
CA ASN A 78 -11.40 -6.95 2.63
C ASN A 78 -11.01 -5.85 1.64
N LEU A 79 -10.03 -5.02 2.02
CA LEU A 79 -9.55 -3.91 1.20
C LEU A 79 -9.14 -4.38 -0.20
N ASN A 80 -8.50 -5.54 -0.31
CA ASN A 80 -8.01 -6.07 -1.58
C ASN A 80 -9.12 -6.33 -2.61
N ARG A 81 -10.37 -6.44 -2.18
CA ARG A 81 -11.53 -6.70 -3.05
C ARG A 81 -12.29 -5.43 -3.44
N LEU A 82 -11.84 -4.27 -3.00
CA LEU A 82 -12.55 -3.01 -3.20
C LEU A 82 -11.97 -2.15 -4.32
N PHE A 83 -10.85 -2.55 -4.91
CA PHE A 83 -10.25 -1.86 -6.05
C PHE A 83 -10.89 -2.34 -7.35
N THR A 84 -12.20 -2.16 -7.45
CA THR A 84 -13.00 -2.53 -8.62
C THR A 84 -13.72 -1.29 -9.15
N GLU A 85 -13.97 -1.29 -10.45
CA GLU A 85 -14.75 -0.20 -11.07
C GLU A 85 -16.09 -0.03 -10.38
N HIS A 86 -16.78 -1.14 -10.10
CA HIS A 86 -18.08 -1.11 -9.43
C HIS A 86 -18.04 -0.38 -8.09
N HIS A 87 -17.08 -0.72 -7.23
CA HIS A 87 -16.95 -0.09 -5.91
C HIS A 87 -16.48 1.37 -6.01
N LEU A 88 -15.46 1.62 -6.84
CA LEU A 88 -14.81 2.94 -6.91
C LEU A 88 -15.65 3.98 -7.67
N SER A 89 -16.52 3.56 -8.58
CA SER A 89 -17.47 4.46 -9.24
C SER A 89 -18.74 4.73 -8.41
N GLY A 90 -18.97 3.93 -7.37
CA GLY A 90 -20.10 4.09 -6.45
C GLY A 90 -19.76 4.99 -5.26
N PRO A 91 -20.69 5.13 -4.32
CA PRO A 91 -20.48 5.95 -3.12
C PRO A 91 -19.46 5.29 -2.18
N VAL A 92 -18.79 6.13 -1.40
CA VAL A 92 -17.97 5.67 -0.27
C VAL A 92 -18.91 5.08 0.78
N LEU A 93 -18.73 3.81 1.13
CA LEU A 93 -19.53 3.14 2.15
C LEU A 93 -19.00 3.45 3.56
N ASP A 94 -19.84 3.25 4.57
CA ASP A 94 -19.51 3.63 5.94
C ASP A 94 -18.72 2.55 6.68
N PHE A 95 -17.55 2.19 6.13
CA PHE A 95 -16.55 1.36 6.82
C PHE A 95 -15.15 1.74 6.32
N TYR A 96 -14.14 1.44 7.14
CA TYR A 96 -12.77 1.89 6.90
C TYR A 96 -12.23 1.50 5.53
N GLU A 97 -12.35 0.25 5.13
CA GLU A 97 -11.79 -0.24 3.86
C GLU A 97 -12.39 0.47 2.65
N SER A 98 -13.68 0.82 2.69
CA SER A 98 -14.29 1.57 1.61
C SER A 98 -13.69 2.98 1.49
N ARG A 99 -13.55 3.68 2.61
CA ARG A 99 -12.91 4.99 2.64
C ARG A 99 -11.46 4.90 2.16
N ARG A 100 -10.74 3.88 2.61
CA ARG A 100 -9.33 3.70 2.25
C ARG A 100 -9.15 3.38 0.77
N ALA A 101 -10.00 2.53 0.20
CA ALA A 101 -9.95 2.21 -1.23
C ALA A 101 -10.17 3.46 -2.10
N HIS A 102 -11.15 4.30 -1.75
CA HIS A 102 -11.39 5.55 -2.45
C HIS A 102 -10.24 6.56 -2.29
N GLU A 103 -9.56 6.54 -1.15
CA GLU A 103 -8.37 7.37 -0.92
C GLU A 103 -7.18 6.91 -1.75
N LEU A 104 -6.93 5.59 -1.78
CA LEU A 104 -5.75 5.02 -2.45
C LEU A 104 -5.90 4.93 -3.97
N ALA A 105 -7.11 4.75 -4.49
CA ALA A 105 -7.33 4.52 -5.92
C ALA A 105 -6.77 5.62 -6.82
N PRO A 106 -7.01 6.92 -6.56
CA PRO A 106 -6.41 7.98 -7.39
C PRO A 106 -4.89 7.97 -7.36
N LEU A 107 -4.29 7.63 -6.22
CA LEU A 107 -2.84 7.52 -6.09
C LEU A 107 -2.31 6.36 -6.92
N LEU A 108 -2.94 5.20 -6.85
CA LEU A 108 -2.54 4.01 -7.61
C LEU A 108 -2.62 4.24 -9.12
N GLU A 109 -3.57 5.04 -9.58
CA GLU A 109 -3.70 5.41 -11.00
C GLU A 109 -2.52 6.24 -11.51
N THR A 110 -1.78 6.91 -10.64
CA THR A 110 -0.61 7.72 -11.03
C THR A 110 0.65 6.88 -11.24
N ALA A 111 0.64 5.61 -10.83
CA ALA A 111 1.82 4.76 -10.89
C ALA A 111 2.05 4.19 -12.29
N ASP A 112 3.33 4.11 -12.68
CA ASP A 112 3.74 3.30 -13.82
C ASP A 112 3.82 1.83 -13.44
N ILE A 113 4.23 1.55 -12.19
CA ILE A 113 4.32 0.19 -11.62
C ILE A 113 3.79 0.23 -10.19
N SER A 114 2.93 -0.71 -9.85
CA SER A 114 2.49 -0.96 -8.48
C SER A 114 2.87 -2.38 -8.06
N VAL A 115 3.43 -2.50 -6.85
CA VAL A 115 3.78 -3.80 -6.25
C VAL A 115 3.02 -3.91 -4.93
N ASP A 116 2.15 -4.90 -4.82
CA ASP A 116 1.39 -5.19 -3.61
C ASP A 116 1.92 -6.48 -2.99
N ILE A 117 2.52 -6.37 -1.81
CA ILE A 117 3.21 -7.49 -1.17
C ILE A 117 2.29 -8.16 -0.17
N HIS A 118 2.01 -9.42 -0.43
CA HIS A 118 1.21 -10.30 0.42
C HIS A 118 2.06 -11.44 0.97
N SER A 119 1.54 -12.14 1.97
CA SER A 119 2.06 -13.41 2.45
C SER A 119 0.93 -14.43 2.59
N THR A 120 1.29 -15.70 2.70
CA THR A 120 0.32 -16.78 2.84
C THR A 120 0.31 -17.32 4.26
N SER A 121 -0.80 -17.93 4.65
CA SER A 121 -0.96 -18.53 5.98
C SER A 121 -0.19 -19.84 6.15
N VAL A 122 0.30 -20.42 5.05
CA VAL A 122 1.11 -21.64 5.04
C VAL A 122 2.38 -21.41 4.24
N PRO A 123 3.50 -22.12 4.54
CA PRO A 123 4.72 -22.01 3.77
C PRO A 123 4.47 -22.32 2.28
N SER A 124 4.97 -21.48 1.41
CA SER A 124 4.87 -21.64 -0.04
C SER A 124 6.11 -21.08 -0.73
N ARG A 125 6.31 -21.48 -2.00
CA ARG A 125 7.30 -20.79 -2.85
C ARG A 125 6.73 -19.41 -3.22
N PRO A 126 7.61 -18.42 -3.50
CA PRO A 126 7.14 -17.15 -4.04
C PRO A 126 6.33 -17.35 -5.31
N PHE A 127 5.26 -16.60 -5.47
CA PHE A 127 4.40 -16.65 -6.65
C PHE A 127 3.77 -15.28 -6.92
N LEU A 128 3.33 -15.06 -8.14
CA LEU A 128 2.55 -13.89 -8.51
C LEU A 128 1.09 -14.33 -8.60
N PRO A 129 0.20 -13.77 -7.77
CA PRO A 129 -1.23 -14.07 -7.88
C PRO A 129 -1.80 -13.54 -9.19
N CYS A 130 -2.70 -14.29 -9.77
CA CYS A 130 -3.41 -13.90 -10.97
C CYS A 130 -4.63 -13.05 -10.66
#